data_d7b17a80768ec56db2ab0f36b93f180a
#
_entry.id   d7b17a80768ec56db2ab0f36b93f180a
#
_cell.length_a   1.000
_cell.length_b   1.000
_cell.length_c   1.000
_cell.angle_alpha   90.00
_cell.angle_beta   90.00
_cell.angle_gamma   90.00
#
_symmetry.space_group_name_H-M   'P 1'
#
loop_
_entity.id
_entity.type
_entity.pdbx_description
1 polymer ?
#
loop_
_entity_poly.entity_id
_entity_poly.type
_entity_poly.pdbx_seq_one_letter_code
_entity_poly.pdbx_strand_id
1 'polypeptide(L)'
;MLILIYNAINKWRGKTILIRKPYKTNKNISRLFYILMMIIFVWFIGIQILGPDEQFFDQSGHSIIYNGTFTWKKSDGTKQNISVPGRYKVPAKQTMIITTTLPDDYNENVIAIRSSLQDVRFYIDGKLRKEYNAKTLHRFGKNSASRYIFCNTSSADAGKELCLELTTYTSNYSGVVNTIYCGDQMQIWSYIFNHNFSGTVIGSFIFFASIVTILFSIALGIVYKTKFNMEYLGWCMLMGSVWMIGESKMRQILVPNASGLATSCFIMLMLCPLPISLYVNNLQKGKYKKIFQPICFIALLNFIICTILHLTGIADYIETMPAAHAILIITFLAVILTFWIRYWNHRSR
;
A
#
# COMPACT_ATOMS: atom_id res chain seq x y z
N MET A 1 -30.95 -7.89 13.42
CA MET A 1 -30.30 -9.02 12.75
C MET A 1 -29.53 -9.93 13.71
N LEU A 2 -28.62 -9.41 14.55
CA LEU A 2 -27.87 -10.22 15.55
C LEU A 2 -28.78 -10.92 16.59
N ILE A 3 -29.84 -10.25 17.04
CA ILE A 3 -30.83 -10.83 17.99
C ILE A 3 -31.63 -11.97 17.36
N LEU A 4 -31.97 -11.89 16.07
CA LEU A 4 -32.66 -12.96 15.33
C LEU A 4 -31.75 -14.17 15.13
N ILE A 5 -30.46 -13.95 14.86
CA ILE A 5 -29.45 -15.03 14.76
C ILE A 5 -29.25 -15.69 16.14
N TYR A 6 -29.15 -14.91 17.21
CA TYR A 6 -29.01 -15.40 18.57
C TYR A 6 -30.22 -16.25 18.99
N ASN A 7 -31.45 -15.81 18.69
CA ASN A 7 -32.69 -16.55 18.99
C ASN A 7 -32.84 -17.82 18.12
N ALA A 8 -32.39 -17.77 16.85
CA ALA A 8 -32.37 -18.96 15.99
C ALA A 8 -31.38 -20.02 16.52
N ILE A 9 -30.19 -19.60 16.97
CA ILE A 9 -29.17 -20.48 17.54
C ILE A 9 -29.67 -21.12 18.87
N ASN A 10 -30.36 -20.35 19.72
CA ASN A 10 -30.90 -20.89 20.97
C ASN A 10 -32.07 -21.87 20.73
N LYS A 11 -32.90 -21.65 19.72
CA LYS A 11 -34.00 -22.58 19.31
C LYS A 11 -33.44 -23.89 18.75
N TRP A 12 -32.24 -23.87 18.16
CA TRP A 12 -31.53 -25.07 17.69
C TRP A 12 -30.85 -25.87 18.81
N ARG A 13 -30.49 -25.24 19.93
CA ARG A 13 -29.87 -25.89 21.11
C ARG A 13 -30.75 -26.90 21.83
N GLY A 14 -32.07 -26.80 21.70
CA GLY A 14 -33.03 -27.73 22.33
C GLY A 14 -33.18 -29.09 21.60
N LYS A 15 -32.59 -29.22 20.39
CA LYS A 15 -32.56 -30.52 19.69
C LYS A 15 -31.18 -31.14 19.91
N THR A 16 -31.15 -32.26 20.66
CA THR A 16 -29.96 -33.11 20.78
C THR A 16 -29.41 -33.39 19.38
N ILE A 17 -28.37 -32.69 18.99
CA ILE A 17 -27.69 -32.96 17.75
C ILE A 17 -26.99 -34.29 17.96
N LEU A 18 -27.56 -35.37 17.45
CA LEU A 18 -26.84 -36.60 17.18
C LEU A 18 -25.63 -36.18 16.33
N ILE A 19 -24.46 -36.07 16.97
CA ILE A 19 -23.20 -35.87 16.29
C ILE A 19 -23.04 -37.08 15.38
N ARG A 20 -23.48 -36.93 14.10
CA ARG A 20 -23.16 -37.90 13.06
C ARG A 20 -21.65 -38.06 13.12
N LYS A 21 -21.19 -39.29 13.40
CA LYS A 21 -19.76 -39.63 13.29
C LYS A 21 -19.20 -38.96 12.01
N PRO A 22 -18.11 -38.22 12.10
CA PRO A 22 -17.55 -37.54 10.93
C PRO A 22 -17.39 -38.59 9.82
N TYR A 23 -17.99 -38.30 8.68
CA TYR A 23 -17.89 -39.15 7.48
C TYR A 23 -16.39 -39.41 7.25
N LYS A 24 -16.00 -40.68 7.30
CA LYS A 24 -14.60 -41.07 7.09
C LYS A 24 -14.27 -40.82 5.65
N THR A 25 -13.94 -39.57 5.32
CA THR A 25 -13.42 -39.22 4.01
C THR A 25 -12.18 -40.05 3.75
N ASN A 26 -12.16 -40.73 2.63
CA ASN A 26 -11.02 -41.53 2.21
C ASN A 26 -9.81 -40.59 2.12
N LYS A 27 -8.81 -40.76 3.02
CA LYS A 27 -7.64 -39.89 3.12
C LYS A 27 -6.91 -39.73 1.79
N ASN A 28 -6.97 -40.76 0.93
CA ASN A 28 -6.34 -40.74 -0.38
C ASN A 28 -7.10 -39.83 -1.36
N ILE A 29 -8.41 -39.85 -1.35
CA ILE A 29 -9.25 -38.94 -2.17
C ILE A 29 -9.02 -37.48 -1.74
N SER A 30 -8.99 -37.22 -0.43
CA SER A 30 -8.72 -35.87 0.08
C SER A 30 -7.31 -35.40 -0.33
N ARG A 31 -6.28 -36.25 -0.22
CA ARG A 31 -4.93 -35.90 -0.69
C ARG A 31 -4.86 -35.62 -2.19
N LEU A 32 -5.52 -36.45 -2.99
CA LEU A 32 -5.58 -36.28 -4.44
C LEU A 32 -6.26 -34.96 -4.79
N PHE A 33 -7.36 -34.61 -4.11
CA PHE A 33 -8.05 -33.34 -4.27
C PHE A 33 -7.13 -32.15 -3.99
N TYR A 34 -6.39 -32.14 -2.86
CA TYR A 34 -5.47 -31.05 -2.54
C TYR A 34 -4.32 -30.94 -3.55
N ILE A 35 -3.77 -32.07 -4.02
CA ILE A 35 -2.72 -32.09 -5.05
C ILE A 35 -3.26 -31.49 -6.35
N LEU A 36 -4.46 -31.90 -6.78
CA LEU A 36 -5.10 -31.38 -7.98
C LEU A 36 -5.34 -29.86 -7.88
N MET A 37 -5.87 -29.39 -6.75
CA MET A 37 -6.09 -27.97 -6.51
C MET A 37 -4.78 -27.17 -6.52
N MET A 38 -3.70 -27.71 -5.92
CA MET A 38 -2.38 -27.09 -5.98
C MET A 38 -1.84 -27.01 -7.40
N ILE A 39 -2.01 -28.06 -8.22
CA ILE A 39 -1.59 -28.06 -9.62
C ILE A 39 -2.36 -27.00 -10.41
N ILE A 40 -3.69 -26.93 -10.25
CA ILE A 40 -4.54 -25.91 -10.90
C ILE A 40 -4.12 -24.50 -10.47
N PHE A 41 -3.83 -24.29 -9.20
CA PHE A 41 -3.41 -23.01 -8.68
C PHE A 41 -2.04 -22.57 -9.23
N VAL A 42 -1.05 -23.48 -9.24
CA VAL A 42 0.27 -23.23 -9.83
C VAL A 42 0.16 -22.96 -11.34
N TRP A 43 -0.67 -23.73 -12.06
CA TRP A 43 -0.94 -23.52 -13.47
C TRP A 43 -1.59 -22.15 -13.73
N PHE A 44 -2.58 -21.76 -12.91
CA PHE A 44 -3.22 -20.44 -13.00
C PHE A 44 -2.22 -19.29 -12.79
N ILE A 45 -1.36 -19.39 -11.76
CA ILE A 45 -0.30 -18.41 -11.53
C ILE A 45 0.71 -18.42 -12.69
N GLY A 46 1.08 -19.60 -13.17
CA GLY A 46 2.03 -19.74 -14.27
C GLY A 46 1.54 -19.06 -15.55
N ILE A 47 0.28 -19.21 -15.91
CA ILE A 47 -0.32 -18.51 -17.06
C ILE A 47 -0.30 -17.00 -16.87
N GLN A 48 -0.57 -16.50 -15.65
CA GLN A 48 -0.55 -15.06 -15.39
C GLN A 48 0.85 -14.46 -15.49
N ILE A 49 1.89 -15.24 -15.19
CA ILE A 49 3.28 -14.75 -15.21
C ILE A 49 3.93 -14.95 -16.59
N LEU A 50 3.61 -16.07 -17.25
CA LEU A 50 4.25 -16.49 -18.51
C LEU A 50 3.40 -16.22 -19.75
N GLY A 51 2.13 -15.83 -19.55
CA GLY A 51 1.24 -15.48 -20.66
C GLY A 51 1.73 -14.22 -21.38
N PRO A 52 1.42 -14.06 -22.68
CA PRO A 52 1.70 -12.82 -23.39
C PRO A 52 0.98 -11.67 -22.66
N ASP A 53 1.66 -10.50 -22.55
CA ASP A 53 1.05 -9.27 -22.06
C ASP A 53 -0.05 -8.83 -23.04
N GLU A 54 -1.25 -9.39 -22.89
CA GLU A 54 -2.43 -8.86 -23.53
C GLU A 54 -2.75 -7.52 -22.87
N GLN A 55 -2.48 -6.46 -23.60
CA GLN A 55 -2.77 -5.12 -23.10
C GLN A 55 -4.29 -4.95 -23.01
N PHE A 56 -4.77 -4.62 -21.82
CA PHE A 56 -6.20 -4.45 -21.51
C PHE A 56 -6.86 -3.34 -22.38
N PHE A 57 -6.04 -2.46 -22.95
CA PHE A 57 -6.45 -1.39 -23.85
C PHE A 57 -5.45 -1.30 -25.00
N ASP A 58 -5.98 -1.20 -26.20
CA ASP A 58 -5.19 -1.00 -27.41
C ASP A 58 -4.45 0.35 -27.32
N GLN A 59 -3.12 0.28 -27.26
CA GLN A 59 -2.29 1.48 -27.26
C GLN A 59 -2.06 1.89 -28.71
N SER A 60 -2.93 2.74 -29.22
CA SER A 60 -2.69 3.39 -30.51
C SER A 60 -1.36 4.16 -30.45
N GLY A 61 -0.32 3.58 -30.97
CA GLY A 61 0.98 4.06 -31.48
C GLY A 61 1.71 5.26 -30.85
N HIS A 62 1.15 5.99 -29.91
CA HIS A 62 1.77 7.16 -29.32
C HIS A 62 2.45 6.84 -27.98
N SER A 63 3.64 7.37 -27.76
CA SER A 63 4.37 7.21 -26.51
C SER A 63 3.64 7.95 -25.38
N ILE A 64 3.08 7.21 -24.42
CA ILE A 64 2.43 7.77 -23.24
C ILE A 64 3.43 8.45 -22.30
N ILE A 65 4.71 8.12 -22.43
CA ILE A 65 5.79 8.75 -21.65
C ILE A 65 6.30 9.96 -22.43
N TYR A 66 6.26 11.12 -21.79
CA TYR A 66 6.81 12.33 -22.37
C TYR A 66 8.35 12.28 -22.34
N ASN A 67 8.97 12.22 -23.52
CA ASN A 67 10.43 12.09 -23.70
C ASN A 67 11.15 13.43 -23.98
N GLY A 68 10.56 14.56 -23.62
CA GLY A 68 11.17 15.86 -23.78
C GLY A 68 12.42 16.07 -22.90
N THR A 69 13.29 16.97 -23.34
CA THR A 69 14.44 17.43 -22.55
C THR A 69 13.98 18.45 -21.53
N PHE A 70 14.30 18.21 -20.26
CA PHE A 70 13.95 19.13 -19.17
C PHE A 70 15.17 19.91 -18.70
N THR A 71 14.95 21.17 -18.40
CA THR A 71 15.94 22.06 -17.82
C THR A 71 15.53 22.42 -16.40
N TRP A 72 16.41 22.14 -15.44
CA TRP A 72 16.24 22.56 -14.05
C TRP A 72 16.80 23.97 -13.87
N LYS A 73 15.97 24.92 -13.45
CA LYS A 73 16.34 26.26 -13.03
C LYS A 73 16.71 26.23 -11.54
N LYS A 74 18.00 26.30 -11.21
CA LYS A 74 18.47 26.33 -9.82
C LYS A 74 18.24 27.69 -9.16
N SER A 75 18.24 27.73 -7.83
CA SER A 75 18.11 29.00 -7.07
C SER A 75 19.25 30.00 -7.27
N ASP A 76 20.42 29.53 -7.72
CA ASP A 76 21.58 30.37 -8.09
C ASP A 76 21.47 30.98 -9.51
N GLY A 77 20.35 30.74 -10.18
CA GLY A 77 20.11 31.18 -11.56
C GLY A 77 20.71 30.27 -12.63
N THR A 78 21.50 29.26 -12.27
CA THR A 78 22.08 28.33 -13.24
C THR A 78 21.02 27.39 -13.80
N LYS A 79 21.18 27.00 -15.07
CA LYS A 79 20.32 26.05 -15.76
C LYS A 79 21.09 24.77 -16.00
N GLN A 80 20.46 23.65 -15.69
CA GLN A 80 21.05 22.32 -15.89
C GLN A 80 20.04 21.41 -16.61
N ASN A 81 20.47 20.77 -17.69
CA ASN A 81 19.64 19.72 -18.32
C ASN A 81 19.58 18.51 -17.40
N ILE A 82 18.40 17.96 -17.28
CA ILE A 82 18.10 16.83 -16.41
C ILE A 82 17.36 15.74 -17.18
N SER A 83 17.54 14.50 -16.75
CA SER A 83 16.76 13.36 -17.20
C SER A 83 15.51 13.18 -16.29
N VAL A 84 14.40 12.84 -16.90
CA VAL A 84 13.14 12.52 -16.20
C VAL A 84 12.72 11.10 -16.61
N PRO A 85 12.47 10.19 -15.65
CA PRO A 85 12.51 10.38 -14.19
C PRO A 85 13.93 10.46 -13.60
N GLY A 86 14.05 11.14 -12.44
CA GLY A 86 15.35 11.31 -11.79
C GLY A 86 15.26 11.78 -10.33
N ARG A 87 16.41 11.78 -9.65
CA ARG A 87 16.53 12.33 -8.30
C ARG A 87 17.72 13.29 -8.21
N TYR A 88 17.46 14.48 -7.72
CA TYR A 88 18.40 15.59 -7.69
C TYR A 88 18.58 16.11 -6.25
N LYS A 89 19.74 16.71 -5.97
CA LYS A 89 20.02 17.27 -4.65
C LYS A 89 19.31 18.63 -4.50
N VAL A 90 18.13 18.61 -3.91
CA VAL A 90 17.34 19.80 -3.56
C VAL A 90 17.05 19.77 -2.08
N PRO A 91 17.36 20.83 -1.29
CA PRO A 91 17.00 20.92 0.12
C PRO A 91 15.50 20.81 0.33
N ALA A 92 15.08 20.26 1.47
CA ALA A 92 13.67 20.26 1.87
C ALA A 92 13.13 21.70 1.96
N LYS A 93 11.86 21.90 1.60
CA LYS A 93 11.16 23.20 1.53
C LYS A 93 11.61 24.10 0.36
N GLN A 94 12.63 23.74 -0.40
CA GLN A 94 13.01 24.45 -1.60
C GLN A 94 12.20 23.93 -2.78
N THR A 95 11.67 24.86 -3.60
CA THR A 95 10.96 24.52 -4.84
C THR A 95 11.95 24.19 -5.93
N MET A 96 11.79 23.03 -6.54
CA MET A 96 12.49 22.65 -7.76
C MET A 96 11.66 23.09 -8.96
N ILE A 97 12.23 23.90 -9.83
CA ILE A 97 11.58 24.41 -11.04
C ILE A 97 12.19 23.72 -12.25
N ILE A 98 11.40 22.97 -12.97
CA ILE A 98 11.81 22.32 -14.22
C ILE A 98 10.98 22.82 -15.39
N THR A 99 11.62 23.05 -16.52
CA THR A 99 10.97 23.59 -17.72
C THR A 99 11.32 22.76 -18.94
N THR A 100 10.38 22.68 -19.88
CA THR A 100 10.56 22.12 -21.22
C THR A 100 9.67 22.89 -22.19
N THR A 101 10.00 22.83 -23.47
CA THR A 101 9.12 23.35 -24.53
C THR A 101 8.31 22.18 -25.09
N LEU A 102 7.00 22.34 -25.18
CA LEU A 102 6.15 21.34 -25.82
C LEU A 102 6.47 21.29 -27.33
N PRO A 103 6.45 20.11 -27.97
CA PRO A 103 6.68 19.99 -29.40
C PRO A 103 5.71 20.84 -30.23
N ASP A 104 6.13 21.26 -31.41
CA ASP A 104 5.29 22.07 -32.32
C ASP A 104 4.09 21.24 -32.87
N ASP A 105 4.24 19.94 -32.92
CA ASP A 105 3.20 18.96 -33.30
C ASP A 105 2.39 18.42 -32.09
N TYR A 106 2.54 19.06 -30.92
CA TYR A 106 1.86 18.62 -29.69
C TYR A 106 0.33 18.65 -29.84
N ASN A 107 -0.30 17.51 -29.65
CA ASN A 107 -1.77 17.35 -29.78
C ASN A 107 -2.36 16.47 -28.66
N GLU A 108 -1.80 16.49 -27.46
CA GLU A 108 -2.26 15.69 -26.37
C GLU A 108 -3.20 16.47 -25.42
N ASN A 109 -4.21 15.77 -24.88
CA ASN A 109 -5.24 16.41 -24.06
C ASN A 109 -4.81 16.60 -22.60
N VAL A 110 -3.84 15.81 -22.14
CA VAL A 110 -3.44 15.80 -20.72
C VAL A 110 -1.95 15.54 -20.58
N ILE A 111 -1.32 16.29 -19.66
CA ILE A 111 -0.01 15.97 -19.10
C ILE A 111 -0.21 15.57 -17.64
N ALA A 112 0.46 14.50 -17.19
CA ALA A 112 0.35 14.02 -15.84
C ALA A 112 1.71 13.68 -15.23
N ILE A 113 1.83 13.88 -13.90
CA ILE A 113 2.97 13.44 -13.10
C ILE A 113 2.47 12.83 -11.80
N ARG A 114 3.18 11.82 -11.27
CA ARG A 114 2.95 11.33 -9.93
C ARG A 114 3.71 12.20 -8.93
N SER A 115 3.02 12.86 -8.00
CA SER A 115 3.69 13.52 -6.88
C SER A 115 4.27 12.47 -5.91
N SER A 116 5.46 12.72 -5.38
CA SER A 116 6.09 11.90 -4.34
C SER A 116 6.12 12.71 -3.05
N LEU A 117 4.99 12.80 -2.35
CA LEU A 117 4.79 13.65 -1.17
C LEU A 117 5.17 15.12 -1.43
N GLN A 118 4.84 15.60 -2.64
CA GLN A 118 5.21 16.94 -3.13
C GLN A 118 3.96 17.73 -3.46
N ASP A 119 4.05 19.04 -3.24
CA ASP A 119 3.19 20.01 -3.89
C ASP A 119 3.64 20.17 -5.34
N VAL A 120 2.70 20.25 -6.25
CA VAL A 120 2.97 20.34 -7.69
C VAL A 120 2.14 21.44 -8.31
N ARG A 121 2.81 22.33 -9.09
CA ARG A 121 2.15 23.33 -9.90
C ARG A 121 2.57 23.19 -11.35
N PHE A 122 1.59 23.28 -12.23
CA PHE A 122 1.78 23.28 -13.68
C PHE A 122 1.52 24.67 -14.23
N TYR A 123 2.47 25.19 -14.97
CA TYR A 123 2.33 26.43 -15.72
C TYR A 123 2.55 26.14 -17.21
N ILE A 124 1.73 26.74 -18.05
CA ILE A 124 1.91 26.76 -19.51
C ILE A 124 1.96 28.23 -19.92
N ASP A 125 3.06 28.59 -20.59
CA ASP A 125 3.30 29.98 -21.01
C ASP A 125 3.16 30.97 -19.84
N GLY A 126 3.76 30.62 -18.68
CA GLY A 126 3.71 31.41 -17.44
C GLY A 126 2.36 31.45 -16.72
N LYS A 127 1.30 30.85 -17.27
CA LYS A 127 -0.04 30.80 -16.65
C LYS A 127 -0.24 29.54 -15.85
N LEU A 128 -0.65 29.69 -14.58
CA LEU A 128 -0.99 28.55 -13.72
C LEU A 128 -2.21 27.79 -14.29
N ARG A 129 -2.04 26.52 -14.63
CA ARG A 129 -3.09 25.62 -15.15
C ARG A 129 -3.62 24.67 -14.10
N LYS A 130 -2.76 24.12 -13.26
CA LYS A 130 -3.11 23.15 -12.23
C LYS A 130 -2.23 23.32 -11.00
N GLU A 131 -2.84 23.24 -9.82
CA GLU A 131 -2.17 23.23 -8.54
C GLU A 131 -2.63 22.03 -7.70
N TYR A 132 -1.67 21.39 -7.05
CA TYR A 132 -1.88 20.37 -6.03
C TYR A 132 -1.04 20.74 -4.81
N ASN A 133 -1.70 21.04 -3.69
CA ASN A 133 -1.06 21.55 -2.49
C ASN A 133 -1.56 20.83 -1.24
N ALA A 134 -0.63 20.41 -0.38
CA ALA A 134 -0.92 19.75 0.89
C ALA A 134 -1.80 20.58 1.81
N LYS A 135 -1.51 21.87 1.91
CA LYS A 135 -2.17 22.77 2.88
C LYS A 135 -3.68 22.89 2.68
N THR A 136 -4.16 22.64 1.45
CA THR A 136 -5.59 22.72 1.13
C THR A 136 -6.33 21.40 1.34
N LEU A 137 -5.62 20.27 1.47
CA LEU A 137 -6.20 18.94 1.38
C LEU A 137 -6.25 18.16 2.69
N HIS A 138 -5.46 18.52 3.70
CA HIS A 138 -5.49 17.84 5.00
C HIS A 138 -5.14 18.76 6.17
N ARG A 139 -5.70 18.44 7.34
CA ARG A 139 -5.51 19.22 8.57
C ARG A 139 -4.20 18.92 9.31
N PHE A 140 -3.60 17.76 9.07
CA PHE A 140 -2.48 17.24 9.84
C PHE A 140 -1.35 16.81 8.92
N GLY A 141 -0.11 16.90 9.41
CA GLY A 141 1.10 16.57 8.67
C GLY A 141 1.62 17.73 7.81
N LYS A 142 2.79 17.53 7.20
CA LYS A 142 3.52 18.55 6.41
C LYS A 142 3.40 18.34 4.91
N ASN A 143 3.28 17.06 4.49
CA ASN A 143 3.39 16.66 3.10
C ASN A 143 2.06 16.27 2.49
N SER A 144 1.89 16.58 1.20
CA SER A 144 0.80 16.04 0.39
C SER A 144 0.97 14.53 0.18
N ALA A 145 -0.13 13.78 0.19
CA ALA A 145 -0.09 12.37 -0.19
C ALA A 145 0.33 12.22 -1.66
N SER A 146 1.16 11.23 -1.95
CA SER A 146 1.55 10.95 -3.33
C SER A 146 0.33 10.53 -4.17
N ARG A 147 0.12 11.18 -5.31
CA ARG A 147 -0.97 10.87 -6.25
C ARG A 147 -0.59 11.28 -7.67
N TYR A 148 -1.32 10.79 -8.66
CA TYR A 148 -1.23 11.28 -10.03
C TYR A 148 -2.01 12.59 -10.16
N ILE A 149 -1.38 13.59 -10.74
CA ILE A 149 -1.94 14.91 -10.97
C ILE A 149 -2.01 15.10 -12.47
N PHE A 150 -3.21 15.38 -12.95
CA PHE A 150 -3.52 15.56 -14.36
C PHE A 150 -3.75 17.05 -14.63
N CYS A 151 -3.01 17.57 -15.62
CA CYS A 151 -3.14 18.93 -16.12
C CYS A 151 -3.71 18.88 -17.53
N ASN A 152 -4.83 19.53 -17.78
CA ASN A 152 -5.43 19.61 -19.11
C ASN A 152 -4.57 20.48 -20.02
N THR A 153 -4.32 19.97 -21.21
CA THR A 153 -3.59 20.60 -22.31
C THR A 153 -4.41 20.50 -23.60
N SER A 154 -3.92 21.10 -24.65
CA SER A 154 -4.54 21.01 -25.97
C SER A 154 -3.51 21.30 -27.07
N SER A 155 -3.87 21.07 -28.32
CA SER A 155 -3.05 21.45 -29.48
C SER A 155 -2.69 22.93 -29.51
N ALA A 156 -3.49 23.81 -28.90
CA ALA A 156 -3.18 25.23 -28.75
C ALA A 156 -1.98 25.51 -27.81
N ASP A 157 -1.49 24.53 -27.11
CA ASP A 157 -0.33 24.64 -26.22
C ASP A 157 0.98 24.16 -26.91
N ALA A 158 0.93 23.75 -28.18
CA ALA A 158 2.09 23.40 -28.99
C ALA A 158 3.09 24.56 -29.03
N GLY A 159 4.38 24.25 -28.95
CA GLY A 159 5.49 25.23 -28.93
C GLY A 159 5.60 26.06 -27.67
N LYS A 160 4.70 25.95 -26.68
CA LYS A 160 4.75 26.72 -25.42
C LYS A 160 5.66 26.12 -24.36
N GLU A 161 6.17 26.97 -23.46
CA GLU A 161 6.93 26.51 -22.31
C GLU A 161 6.02 25.85 -21.28
N LEU A 162 6.27 24.58 -20.97
CA LEU A 162 5.74 23.89 -19.82
C LEU A 162 6.71 24.06 -18.65
N CYS A 163 6.21 24.58 -17.53
CA CYS A 163 6.97 24.72 -16.29
C CYS A 163 6.28 23.93 -15.16
N LEU A 164 7.07 23.14 -14.44
CA LEU A 164 6.63 22.37 -13.27
C LEU A 164 7.39 22.87 -12.05
N GLU A 165 6.65 23.22 -11.02
CA GLU A 165 7.17 23.52 -9.69
C GLU A 165 6.87 22.35 -8.74
N LEU A 166 7.93 21.80 -8.14
CA LEU A 166 7.87 20.67 -7.23
C LEU A 166 8.43 21.09 -5.86
N THR A 167 7.61 21.04 -4.82
CA THR A 167 8.03 21.40 -3.45
C THR A 167 7.74 20.27 -2.47
N THR A 168 8.76 19.89 -1.70
CA THR A 168 8.63 18.85 -0.64
C THR A 168 9.08 19.43 0.68
N TYR A 169 8.37 19.12 1.74
CA TYR A 169 8.69 19.60 3.08
C TYR A 169 9.60 18.67 3.88
N THR A 170 9.88 17.47 3.36
CA THR A 170 10.77 16.47 3.96
C THR A 170 11.95 16.16 3.03
N SER A 171 13.09 15.77 3.60
CA SER A 171 14.31 15.43 2.84
C SER A 171 14.17 14.13 2.02
N ASN A 172 13.27 13.23 2.43
CA ASN A 172 13.18 11.89 1.84
C ASN A 172 12.78 11.89 0.36
N TYR A 173 11.96 12.84 -0.06
CA TYR A 173 11.45 12.92 -1.44
C TYR A 173 11.80 14.25 -2.13
N SER A 174 12.62 15.09 -1.50
CA SER A 174 13.07 16.35 -2.12
C SER A 174 13.93 16.07 -3.35
N GLY A 175 13.67 16.79 -4.42
CA GLY A 175 14.36 16.64 -5.70
C GLY A 175 14.02 15.38 -6.49
N VAL A 176 12.97 14.62 -6.12
CA VAL A 176 12.48 13.51 -6.91
C VAL A 176 11.56 14.02 -8.01
N VAL A 177 11.88 13.70 -9.26
CA VAL A 177 11.03 13.95 -10.43
C VAL A 177 10.61 12.62 -10.99
N ASN A 178 9.31 12.33 -10.95
CA ASN A 178 8.76 11.08 -11.50
C ASN A 178 8.56 11.20 -13.02
N THR A 179 8.29 10.06 -13.66
CA THR A 179 7.91 10.01 -15.07
C THR A 179 6.74 10.94 -15.35
N ILE A 180 6.86 11.71 -16.40
CA ILE A 180 5.81 12.58 -16.92
C ILE A 180 5.12 11.81 -18.05
N TYR A 181 3.80 11.80 -17.99
CA TYR A 181 2.95 11.12 -18.96
C TYR A 181 2.20 12.15 -19.79
N CYS A 182 1.96 11.85 -21.06
CA CYS A 182 1.12 12.65 -21.95
C CYS A 182 0.18 11.74 -22.75
N GLY A 183 -0.98 12.26 -23.11
CA GLY A 183 -2.00 11.50 -23.82
C GLY A 183 -3.41 11.79 -23.30
N ASP A 184 -4.34 10.89 -23.58
CA ASP A 184 -5.65 10.93 -22.94
C ASP A 184 -5.59 10.37 -21.52
N GLN A 185 -6.43 10.91 -20.64
CA GLN A 185 -6.46 10.48 -19.24
C GLN A 185 -6.72 8.98 -19.08
N MET A 186 -7.57 8.38 -19.92
CA MET A 186 -7.85 6.95 -19.90
C MET A 186 -6.66 6.12 -20.37
N GLN A 187 -5.94 6.57 -21.40
CA GLN A 187 -4.72 5.91 -21.88
C GLN A 187 -3.63 5.91 -20.81
N ILE A 188 -3.43 7.05 -20.12
CA ILE A 188 -2.47 7.17 -19.02
C ILE A 188 -2.85 6.21 -17.88
N TRP A 189 -4.13 6.14 -17.49
CA TRP A 189 -4.59 5.20 -16.45
C TRP A 189 -4.43 3.75 -16.88
N SER A 190 -4.71 3.43 -18.14
CA SER A 190 -4.50 2.10 -18.72
C SER A 190 -3.04 1.67 -18.61
N TYR A 191 -2.12 2.56 -19.02
CA TYR A 191 -0.69 2.31 -18.90
C TYR A 191 -0.26 2.06 -17.44
N ILE A 192 -0.70 2.91 -16.51
CA ILE A 192 -0.40 2.75 -15.08
C ILE A 192 -0.97 1.43 -14.54
N PHE A 193 -2.19 1.08 -14.95
CA PHE A 193 -2.86 -0.15 -14.58
C PHE A 193 -2.05 -1.37 -15.03
N ASN A 194 -1.74 -1.47 -16.32
CA ASN A 194 -1.02 -2.61 -16.88
C ASN A 194 0.34 -2.86 -16.18
N HIS A 195 1.03 -1.78 -15.79
CA HIS A 195 2.35 -1.90 -15.14
C HIS A 195 2.32 -2.08 -13.62
N ASN A 196 1.18 -1.85 -12.96
CA ASN A 196 1.11 -1.86 -11.50
C ASN A 196 -0.07 -2.65 -10.91
N PHE A 197 -0.74 -3.45 -11.75
CA PHE A 197 -1.96 -4.18 -11.40
C PHE A 197 -1.73 -5.26 -10.32
N SER A 198 -0.68 -6.07 -10.45
CA SER A 198 -0.47 -7.28 -9.65
C SER A 198 -0.47 -7.01 -8.14
N GLY A 199 0.29 -6.02 -7.68
CA GLY A 199 0.36 -5.68 -6.26
C GLY A 199 -0.98 -5.22 -5.67
N THR A 200 -1.77 -4.50 -6.47
CA THR A 200 -3.10 -4.03 -6.07
C THR A 200 -4.09 -5.17 -5.93
N VAL A 201 -4.10 -6.10 -6.88
CA VAL A 201 -5.00 -7.27 -6.87
C VAL A 201 -4.66 -8.19 -5.70
N ILE A 202 -3.37 -8.51 -5.52
CA ILE A 202 -2.93 -9.34 -4.40
C ILE A 202 -3.30 -8.69 -3.07
N GLY A 203 -3.03 -7.39 -2.90
CA GLY A 203 -3.41 -6.65 -1.70
C GLY A 203 -4.91 -6.68 -1.44
N SER A 204 -5.74 -6.48 -2.47
CA SER A 204 -7.20 -6.52 -2.36
C SER A 204 -7.70 -7.94 -2.00
N PHE A 205 -7.14 -8.97 -2.62
CA PHE A 205 -7.47 -10.35 -2.29
C PHE A 205 -7.17 -10.68 -0.81
N ILE A 206 -5.97 -10.32 -0.34
CA ILE A 206 -5.58 -10.53 1.07
C ILE A 206 -6.48 -9.72 1.99
N PHE A 207 -6.89 -8.50 1.60
CA PHE A 207 -7.82 -7.67 2.36
C PHE A 207 -9.16 -8.37 2.58
N PHE A 208 -9.80 -8.86 1.54
CA PHE A 208 -11.06 -9.59 1.66
C PHE A 208 -10.90 -10.90 2.43
N ALA A 209 -9.83 -11.66 2.17
CA ALA A 209 -9.54 -12.89 2.90
C ALA A 209 -9.34 -12.63 4.41
N SER A 210 -8.72 -11.51 4.77
CA SER A 210 -8.54 -11.13 6.17
C SER A 210 -9.85 -10.81 6.87
N ILE A 211 -10.77 -10.09 6.21
CA ILE A 211 -12.11 -9.81 6.75
C ILE A 211 -12.87 -11.11 6.98
N VAL A 212 -12.88 -12.01 5.99
CA VAL A 212 -13.53 -13.33 6.13
C VAL A 212 -12.92 -14.10 7.30
N THR A 213 -11.60 -14.11 7.45
CA THR A 213 -10.89 -14.81 8.53
C THR A 213 -11.28 -14.24 9.89
N ILE A 214 -11.34 -12.91 10.04
CA ILE A 214 -11.76 -12.25 11.30
C ILE A 214 -13.21 -12.59 11.63
N LEU A 215 -14.12 -12.40 10.67
CA LEU A 215 -15.55 -12.68 10.88
C LEU A 215 -15.80 -14.14 11.22
N PHE A 216 -15.13 -15.06 10.53
CA PHE A 216 -15.22 -16.50 10.80
C PHE A 216 -14.69 -16.85 12.19
N SER A 217 -13.54 -16.28 12.59
CA SER A 217 -12.97 -16.47 13.93
C SER A 217 -13.91 -15.98 15.03
N ILE A 218 -14.52 -14.80 14.85
CA ILE A 218 -15.51 -14.25 15.78
C ILE A 218 -16.75 -15.15 15.86
N ALA A 219 -17.30 -15.58 14.71
CA ALA A 219 -18.46 -16.45 14.65
C ALA A 219 -18.20 -17.79 15.37
N LEU A 220 -17.05 -18.42 15.11
CA LEU A 220 -16.66 -19.64 15.83
C LEU A 220 -16.48 -19.39 17.33
N GLY A 221 -15.89 -18.26 17.73
CA GLY A 221 -15.74 -17.86 19.12
C GLY A 221 -17.07 -17.76 19.86
N ILE A 222 -18.10 -17.21 19.21
CA ILE A 222 -19.46 -17.09 19.74
C ILE A 222 -20.13 -18.49 19.87
N VAL A 223 -20.01 -19.30 18.81
CA VAL A 223 -20.66 -20.62 18.76
C VAL A 223 -20.04 -21.60 19.78
N TYR A 224 -18.71 -21.68 19.81
CA TYR A 224 -18.00 -22.65 20.64
C TYR A 224 -17.56 -22.10 22.00
N LYS A 225 -17.83 -20.81 22.28
CA LYS A 225 -17.41 -20.12 23.52
C LYS A 225 -15.92 -20.26 23.83
N THR A 226 -15.09 -20.37 22.78
CA THR A 226 -13.64 -20.50 22.88
C THR A 226 -12.97 -19.41 22.05
N LYS A 227 -11.81 -18.92 22.51
CA LYS A 227 -11.02 -17.95 21.73
C LYS A 227 -10.21 -18.70 20.68
N PHE A 228 -10.43 -18.33 19.42
CA PHE A 228 -9.64 -18.85 18.31
C PHE A 228 -8.50 -17.88 17.99
N ASN A 229 -7.29 -18.42 17.85
CA ASN A 229 -6.10 -17.62 17.54
C ASN A 229 -6.10 -17.06 16.10
N MET A 230 -7.01 -17.55 15.24
CA MET A 230 -7.17 -17.10 13.85
C MET A 230 -7.55 -15.62 13.74
N GLU A 231 -8.15 -15.04 14.78
CA GLU A 231 -8.47 -13.63 14.86
C GLU A 231 -7.19 -12.76 14.70
N TYR A 232 -6.12 -13.08 15.44
CA TYR A 232 -4.86 -12.35 15.33
C TYR A 232 -4.20 -12.50 13.96
N LEU A 233 -4.31 -13.67 13.34
CA LEU A 233 -3.85 -13.90 11.97
C LEU A 233 -4.63 -13.01 10.99
N GLY A 234 -5.95 -12.96 11.13
CA GLY A 234 -6.79 -12.09 10.31
C GLY A 234 -6.43 -10.61 10.45
N TRP A 235 -6.19 -10.13 11.66
CA TRP A 235 -5.71 -8.75 11.89
C TRP A 235 -4.33 -8.50 11.27
N CYS A 236 -3.40 -9.45 11.36
CA CYS A 236 -2.08 -9.35 10.72
C CYS A 236 -2.21 -9.23 9.19
N MET A 237 -3.04 -10.08 8.57
CA MET A 237 -3.32 -10.03 7.15
C MET A 237 -3.99 -8.73 6.74
N LEU A 238 -4.94 -8.22 7.54
CA LEU A 238 -5.63 -6.95 7.28
C LEU A 238 -4.66 -5.78 7.29
N MET A 239 -3.81 -5.68 8.30
CA MET A 239 -2.83 -4.60 8.39
C MET A 239 -1.84 -4.64 7.23
N GLY A 240 -1.33 -5.83 6.89
CA GLY A 240 -0.43 -6.01 5.75
C GLY A 240 -1.09 -5.66 4.41
N SER A 241 -2.34 -6.06 4.20
CA SER A 241 -3.07 -5.77 2.96
C SER A 241 -3.39 -4.28 2.80
N VAL A 242 -3.81 -3.60 3.87
CA VAL A 242 -4.03 -2.14 3.85
C VAL A 242 -2.74 -1.41 3.51
N TRP A 243 -1.61 -1.85 4.08
CA TRP A 243 -0.30 -1.30 3.73
C TRP A 243 0.04 -1.54 2.25
N MET A 244 -0.13 -2.77 1.73
CA MET A 244 0.11 -3.09 0.31
C MET A 244 -0.74 -2.23 -0.64
N ILE A 245 -2.04 -2.08 -0.35
CA ILE A 245 -2.95 -1.24 -1.14
C ILE A 245 -2.51 0.23 -1.09
N GLY A 246 -2.09 0.70 0.08
CA GLY A 246 -1.67 2.08 0.25
C GLY A 246 -0.34 2.43 -0.40
N GLU A 247 0.58 1.49 -0.53
CA GLU A 247 1.82 1.67 -1.30
C GLU A 247 1.60 1.51 -2.81
N SER A 248 0.47 0.91 -3.22
CA SER A 248 0.15 0.75 -4.63
C SER A 248 0.06 2.09 -5.36
N LYS A 249 0.65 2.15 -6.55
CA LYS A 249 0.50 3.30 -7.45
C LYS A 249 -0.95 3.51 -7.91
N MET A 250 -1.78 2.47 -7.80
CA MET A 250 -3.20 2.51 -8.18
C MET A 250 -4.16 2.93 -7.05
N ARG A 251 -3.65 3.20 -5.86
CA ARG A 251 -4.46 3.54 -4.68
C ARG A 251 -5.50 4.64 -4.92
N GLN A 252 -5.19 5.61 -5.79
CA GLN A 252 -6.06 6.73 -6.11
C GLN A 252 -7.36 6.32 -6.84
N ILE A 253 -7.34 5.20 -7.57
CA ILE A 253 -8.52 4.63 -8.23
C ILE A 253 -9.39 3.91 -7.19
N LEU A 254 -8.77 3.22 -6.22
CA LEU A 254 -9.49 2.43 -5.23
C LEU A 254 -10.12 3.29 -4.13
N VAL A 255 -9.42 4.36 -3.70
CA VAL A 255 -9.84 5.19 -2.58
C VAL A 255 -9.69 6.67 -2.94
N PRO A 256 -10.81 7.44 -2.97
CA PRO A 256 -10.78 8.86 -3.32
C PRO A 256 -9.91 9.69 -2.37
N ASN A 257 -9.91 9.36 -1.07
CA ASN A 257 -9.14 10.05 -0.05
C ASN A 257 -7.73 9.45 0.07
N ALA A 258 -6.82 9.85 -0.82
CA ALA A 258 -5.45 9.39 -0.84
C ALA A 258 -4.67 9.73 0.46
N SER A 259 -4.96 10.88 1.09
CA SER A 259 -4.31 11.30 2.35
C SER A 259 -4.75 10.42 3.52
N GLY A 260 -6.05 10.17 3.64
CA GLY A 260 -6.58 9.27 4.67
C GLY A 260 -6.04 7.85 4.54
N LEU A 261 -5.97 7.33 3.30
CA LEU A 261 -5.39 6.01 3.07
C LEU A 261 -3.89 5.97 3.41
N ALA A 262 -3.11 6.98 3.00
CA ALA A 262 -1.69 7.06 3.33
C ALA A 262 -1.46 7.07 4.86
N THR A 263 -2.21 7.88 5.59
CA THR A 263 -2.17 7.90 7.07
C THR A 263 -2.52 6.53 7.66
N SER A 264 -3.59 5.89 7.17
CA SER A 264 -3.99 4.56 7.61
C SER A 264 -2.90 3.51 7.38
N CYS A 265 -2.19 3.58 6.25
CA CYS A 265 -1.09 2.65 5.95
C CYS A 265 0.05 2.77 6.96
N PHE A 266 0.45 3.99 7.32
CA PHE A 266 1.48 4.22 8.33
C PHE A 266 1.06 3.68 9.70
N ILE A 267 -0.19 3.95 10.11
CA ILE A 267 -0.75 3.44 11.37
C ILE A 267 -0.75 1.91 11.38
N MET A 268 -1.24 1.28 10.30
CA MET A 268 -1.30 -0.18 10.19
C MET A 268 0.10 -0.81 10.27
N LEU A 269 1.09 -0.21 9.61
CA LEU A 269 2.48 -0.71 9.66
C LEU A 269 3.08 -0.60 11.06
N MET A 270 2.85 0.51 11.77
CA MET A 270 3.32 0.71 13.16
C MET A 270 2.70 -0.28 14.14
N LEU A 271 1.42 -0.64 13.93
CA LEU A 271 0.69 -1.56 14.79
C LEU A 271 0.84 -3.03 14.39
N CYS A 272 1.39 -3.34 13.21
CA CYS A 272 1.56 -4.70 12.70
C CYS A 272 2.34 -5.65 13.65
N PRO A 273 3.36 -5.20 14.40
CA PRO A 273 4.04 -6.03 15.39
C PRO A 273 3.12 -6.63 16.48
N LEU A 274 1.99 -5.97 16.80
CA LEU A 274 1.06 -6.42 17.85
C LEU A 274 0.39 -7.75 17.49
N PRO A 275 -0.41 -7.86 16.41
CA PRO A 275 -1.08 -9.12 16.09
C PRO A 275 -0.10 -10.22 15.74
N ILE A 276 1.07 -9.92 15.14
CA ILE A 276 2.12 -10.90 14.89
C ILE A 276 2.60 -11.50 16.21
N SER A 277 2.97 -10.66 17.17
CA SER A 277 3.47 -11.09 18.48
C SER A 277 2.43 -11.89 19.26
N LEU A 278 1.18 -11.44 19.27
CA LEU A 278 0.07 -12.11 19.96
C LEU A 278 -0.23 -13.47 19.31
N TYR A 279 -0.29 -13.53 17.99
CA TYR A 279 -0.52 -14.76 17.24
C TYR A 279 0.55 -15.81 17.54
N VAL A 280 1.82 -15.43 17.38
CA VAL A 280 2.96 -16.35 17.57
C VAL A 280 3.08 -16.81 19.01
N ASN A 281 2.90 -15.89 19.98
CA ASN A 281 2.92 -16.25 21.39
C ASN A 281 1.79 -17.24 21.75
N ASN A 282 0.60 -17.05 21.23
CA ASN A 282 -0.54 -17.95 21.44
C ASN A 282 -0.31 -19.32 20.77
N LEU A 283 0.24 -19.33 19.54
CA LEU A 283 0.62 -20.56 18.84
C LEU A 283 1.66 -21.38 19.64
N GLN A 284 2.48 -20.70 20.43
CA GLN A 284 3.48 -21.31 21.31
C GLN A 284 2.99 -21.48 22.78
N LYS A 285 1.65 -21.42 22.98
CA LYS A 285 1.00 -21.61 24.29
C LYS A 285 1.50 -20.64 25.37
N GLY A 286 1.87 -19.41 25.00
CA GLY A 286 2.33 -18.37 25.92
C GLY A 286 3.74 -18.53 26.50
N LYS A 287 4.51 -19.53 26.02
CA LYS A 287 5.86 -19.86 26.55
C LYS A 287 6.84 -18.70 26.48
N TYR A 288 6.72 -17.86 25.43
CA TYR A 288 7.65 -16.76 25.15
C TYR A 288 7.04 -15.38 25.42
N LYS A 289 6.06 -15.31 26.31
CA LYS A 289 5.37 -14.09 26.70
C LYS A 289 6.35 -12.98 27.12
N LYS A 290 7.43 -13.31 27.83
CA LYS A 290 8.47 -12.38 28.29
C LYS A 290 9.25 -11.72 27.13
N ILE A 291 9.28 -12.33 25.94
CA ILE A 291 9.90 -11.77 24.73
C ILE A 291 8.90 -10.88 23.97
N PHE A 292 7.68 -11.36 23.77
CA PHE A 292 6.71 -10.66 22.94
C PHE A 292 6.01 -9.49 23.63
N GLN A 293 5.83 -9.52 24.96
CA GLN A 293 5.21 -8.40 25.71
C GLN A 293 5.99 -7.08 25.58
N PRO A 294 7.31 -7.02 25.79
CA PRO A 294 8.08 -5.79 25.57
C PRO A 294 7.97 -5.27 24.15
N ILE A 295 7.99 -6.16 23.14
CA ILE A 295 7.84 -5.78 21.74
C ILE A 295 6.50 -5.09 21.51
N CYS A 296 5.40 -5.67 22.02
CA CYS A 296 4.07 -5.06 21.94
C CYS A 296 4.04 -3.68 22.63
N PHE A 297 4.64 -3.56 23.80
CA PHE A 297 4.69 -2.28 24.54
C PHE A 297 5.47 -1.23 23.75
N ILE A 298 6.65 -1.58 23.23
CA ILE A 298 7.49 -0.67 22.42
C ILE A 298 6.75 -0.25 21.14
N ALA A 299 6.04 -1.17 20.47
CA ALA A 299 5.27 -0.87 19.28
C ALA A 299 4.12 0.12 19.58
N LEU A 300 3.39 -0.07 20.69
CA LEU A 300 2.35 0.86 21.12
C LEU A 300 2.91 2.23 21.49
N LEU A 301 4.02 2.26 22.24
CA LEU A 301 4.69 3.50 22.60
C LEU A 301 5.17 4.26 21.36
N ASN A 302 5.80 3.57 20.42
CA ASN A 302 6.22 4.15 19.15
C ASN A 302 5.03 4.73 18.38
N PHE A 303 3.92 4.00 18.28
CA PHE A 303 2.71 4.50 17.63
C PHE A 303 2.19 5.78 18.28
N ILE A 304 2.12 5.84 19.61
CA ILE A 304 1.64 7.03 20.35
C ILE A 304 2.58 8.22 20.09
N ILE A 305 3.88 8.03 20.24
CA ILE A 305 4.89 9.09 20.03
C ILE A 305 4.82 9.61 18.60
N CYS A 306 4.85 8.71 17.59
CA CYS A 306 4.81 9.11 16.20
C CYS A 306 3.50 9.82 15.84
N THR A 307 2.38 9.41 16.44
CA THR A 307 1.09 10.09 16.23
C THR A 307 1.10 11.49 16.82
N ILE A 308 1.62 11.69 18.02
CA ILE A 308 1.76 13.02 18.63
C ILE A 308 2.66 13.92 17.76
N LEU A 309 3.81 13.41 17.30
CA LEU A 309 4.73 14.16 16.44
C LEU A 309 4.08 14.56 15.12
N HIS A 310 3.27 13.69 14.52
CA HIS A 310 2.54 13.97 13.29
C HIS A 310 1.42 15.02 13.50
N LEU A 311 0.64 14.89 14.55
CA LEU A 311 -0.44 15.83 14.89
C LEU A 311 0.09 17.23 15.25
N THR A 312 1.22 17.31 15.92
CA THR A 312 1.89 18.58 16.26
C THR A 312 2.65 19.21 15.08
N GLY A 313 2.81 18.48 13.97
CA GLY A 313 3.58 18.92 12.80
C GLY A 313 5.09 18.98 13.05
N ILE A 314 5.61 18.39 14.12
CA ILE A 314 7.06 18.31 14.40
C ILE A 314 7.74 17.35 13.43
N ALA A 315 7.16 16.15 13.23
CA ALA A 315 7.65 15.16 12.28
C ALA A 315 6.47 14.40 11.64
N ASP A 316 6.54 14.19 10.33
CA ASP A 316 5.56 13.37 9.64
C ASP A 316 5.81 11.87 9.88
N TYR A 317 4.77 11.04 9.69
CA TYR A 317 4.89 9.59 9.77
C TYR A 317 6.03 9.05 8.90
N ILE A 318 6.26 9.62 7.71
CA ILE A 318 7.34 9.19 6.83
C ILE A 318 8.74 9.43 7.43
N GLU A 319 8.90 10.47 8.26
CA GLU A 319 10.15 10.78 8.93
C GLU A 319 10.43 9.82 10.09
N THR A 320 9.37 9.30 10.73
CA THR A 320 9.44 8.38 11.88
C THR A 320 9.41 6.89 11.47
N MET A 321 9.19 6.59 10.19
CA MET A 321 9.11 5.23 9.65
C MET A 321 10.30 4.32 9.96
N PRO A 322 11.57 4.79 9.97
CA PRO A 322 12.71 3.94 10.30
C PRO A 322 12.58 3.25 11.66
N ALA A 323 11.99 3.92 12.67
CA ALA A 323 11.74 3.31 13.98
C ALA A 323 10.71 2.16 13.89
N ALA A 324 9.62 2.37 13.13
CA ALA A 324 8.62 1.32 12.92
C ALA A 324 9.19 0.10 12.19
N HIS A 325 10.01 0.31 11.17
CA HIS A 325 10.70 -0.77 10.46
C HIS A 325 11.67 -1.53 11.38
N ALA A 326 12.43 -0.83 12.24
CA ALA A 326 13.32 -1.47 13.20
C ALA A 326 12.53 -2.38 14.17
N ILE A 327 11.40 -1.91 14.71
CA ILE A 327 10.54 -2.70 15.60
C ILE A 327 9.98 -3.92 14.87
N LEU A 328 9.58 -3.78 13.61
CA LEU A 328 9.07 -4.88 12.79
C LEU A 328 10.17 -5.93 12.54
N ILE A 329 11.39 -5.51 12.22
CA ILE A 329 12.55 -6.41 12.07
C ILE A 329 12.83 -7.17 13.38
N ILE A 330 12.85 -6.47 14.52
CA ILE A 330 13.02 -7.09 15.84
C ILE A 330 11.92 -8.12 16.10
N THR A 331 10.67 -7.81 15.71
CA THR A 331 9.54 -8.74 15.84
C THR A 331 9.78 -10.01 15.03
N PHE A 332 10.18 -9.90 13.76
CA PHE A 332 10.47 -11.06 12.92
C PHE A 332 11.66 -11.88 13.44
N LEU A 333 12.71 -11.23 13.91
CA LEU A 333 13.86 -11.91 14.53
C LEU A 333 13.43 -12.67 15.80
N ALA A 334 12.57 -12.08 16.65
CA ALA A 334 12.02 -12.76 17.81
C ALA A 334 11.14 -13.96 17.44
N VAL A 335 10.37 -13.86 16.37
CA VAL A 335 9.59 -14.98 15.83
C VAL A 335 10.50 -16.10 15.42
N ILE A 336 11.50 -15.83 14.59
CA ILE A 336 12.47 -16.85 14.11
C ILE A 336 13.19 -17.49 15.29
N LEU A 337 13.70 -16.69 16.23
CA LEU A 337 14.44 -17.16 17.40
C LEU A 337 13.58 -18.10 18.28
N THR A 338 12.33 -17.73 18.55
CA THR A 338 11.45 -18.54 19.40
C THR A 338 11.06 -19.86 18.75
N PHE A 339 10.87 -19.89 17.42
CA PHE A 339 10.67 -21.15 16.69
C PHE A 339 11.93 -22.00 16.67
N TRP A 340 13.11 -21.41 16.50
CA TRP A 340 14.40 -22.10 16.54
C TRP A 340 14.63 -22.76 17.91
N ILE A 341 14.47 -22.00 19.00
CA ILE A 341 14.61 -22.53 20.37
C ILE A 341 13.61 -23.67 20.62
N ARG A 342 12.37 -23.53 20.10
CA ARG A 342 11.37 -24.60 20.23
C ARG A 342 11.77 -25.86 19.48
N TYR A 343 12.30 -25.73 18.27
CA TYR A 343 12.77 -26.86 17.47
C TYR A 343 13.91 -27.65 18.17
N TRP A 344 14.91 -26.93 18.66
CA TRP A 344 16.02 -27.54 19.38
C TRP A 344 15.58 -28.26 20.67
N ASN A 345 14.75 -27.62 21.48
CA ASN A 345 14.21 -28.23 22.70
C ASN A 345 13.31 -29.47 22.43
N HIS A 346 12.79 -29.60 21.21
CA HIS A 346 12.04 -30.81 20.83
C HIS A 346 12.93 -31.94 20.33
N ARG A 347 14.07 -31.60 19.76
CA ARG A 347 15.05 -32.59 19.24
C ARG A 347 15.96 -33.18 20.35
N SER A 348 16.11 -32.46 21.45
CA SER A 348 16.93 -32.87 22.60
C SER A 348 16.16 -33.65 23.66
N ARG A 349 14.91 -33.96 23.42
CA ARG A 349 14.06 -34.88 24.20
C ARG A 349 13.74 -36.13 23.37
#